data_e83f65ecd20611d893768a096228cf24
#
_entry.id   e83f65ecd20611d893768a096228cf24
#
_cell.length_a   1.000
_cell.length_b   1.000
_cell.length_c   1.000
_cell.angle_alpha   90.00
_cell.angle_beta   90.00
_cell.angle_gamma   90.00
#
_symmetry.space_group_name_H-M   'P 1'
#
loop_
_entity.id
_entity.type
_entity.pdbx_description
1 polymer ?
#
loop_
_entity_poly.entity_id
_entity_poly.type
_entity_poly.pdbx_seq_one_letter_code
_entity_poly.pdbx_strand_id
1 'polypeptide(L)'
;VMGDTIQKPGGDAGVVRVHGTNKAVAASVDSSAVYCWAHPLSGGKQIVCESWRNLISVGAKPIAITNCLNFGSPENEENMGEFVECVQGLGEASAYLKFPVVSGNVSFYNQTKDIGIKPTPAIGGVGLIKDYQNMVTMDLKEADNILLVIGKTEGHLDQSLFARDILNEKNGPPPEINLFNEKNNGETVLKLIDKKHIKSAHDVSLGGIITALSKMCIKGKKGATLKKPNYLINQFEYLFGEDQGRYIVEISKDDLESATKILQENSVHFDELGSINEDSLIIDDKTKVSID
;
A
#
# COMPACT_ATOMS: atom_id res chain seq x y z
N VAL A 1 21.23 9.64 4.05
CA VAL A 1 20.38 10.37 3.12
C VAL A 1 21.07 11.69 2.80
N MET A 2 21.33 11.94 1.54
CA MET A 2 22.06 13.12 1.07
C MET A 2 21.25 13.87 0.01
N GLY A 3 21.64 15.11 -0.26
CA GLY A 3 21.03 15.96 -1.27
C GLY A 3 19.65 16.45 -0.87
N ASP A 4 18.75 16.52 -1.85
CA ASP A 4 17.44 17.14 -1.70
C ASP A 4 16.32 16.14 -1.33
N THR A 5 16.66 15.06 -0.65
CA THR A 5 15.67 14.14 -0.12
C THR A 5 14.81 14.83 0.94
N ILE A 6 13.50 14.85 0.71
CA ILE A 6 12.54 15.52 1.60
C ILE A 6 12.02 14.52 2.64
N GLN A 7 11.70 13.29 2.21
CA GLN A 7 11.21 12.26 3.11
C GLN A 7 12.36 11.42 3.68
N LYS A 8 12.35 11.23 5.00
CA LYS A 8 13.29 10.35 5.69
C LYS A 8 13.04 8.88 5.30
N PRO A 9 14.06 7.99 5.38
CA PRO A 9 13.89 6.56 5.16
C PRO A 9 12.77 5.95 6.02
N GLY A 10 12.10 4.92 5.49
CA GLY A 10 11.00 4.22 6.13
C GLY A 10 9.62 4.82 5.83
N GLY A 11 9.48 5.65 4.81
CA GLY A 11 8.18 6.05 4.24
C GLY A 11 7.80 5.19 3.03
N ASP A 12 6.60 5.42 2.48
CA ASP A 12 6.05 4.64 1.36
C ASP A 12 6.78 4.88 0.04
N ALA A 13 7.36 6.05 -0.13
CA ALA A 13 8.18 6.39 -1.29
C ALA A 13 9.36 7.28 -0.89
N GLY A 14 10.45 7.19 -1.62
CA GLY A 14 11.52 8.19 -1.57
C GLY A 14 11.08 9.47 -2.28
N VAL A 15 11.29 10.66 -1.68
CA VAL A 15 10.87 11.92 -2.26
C VAL A 15 12.05 12.89 -2.35
N VAL A 16 12.30 13.41 -3.56
CA VAL A 16 13.42 14.30 -3.87
C VAL A 16 12.90 15.58 -4.52
N ARG A 17 13.39 16.73 -4.06
CA ARG A 17 13.02 18.04 -4.67
C ARG A 17 13.56 18.19 -6.08
N VAL A 18 12.80 18.90 -6.91
CA VAL A 18 13.28 19.42 -8.19
C VAL A 18 13.79 20.86 -7.98
N HIS A 19 15.10 21.05 -8.08
CA HIS A 19 15.73 22.34 -7.85
C HIS A 19 15.11 23.48 -8.66
N GLY A 20 15.01 24.65 -8.05
CA GLY A 20 14.43 25.84 -8.68
C GLY A 20 12.91 25.80 -8.85
N THR A 21 12.22 24.83 -8.25
CA THR A 21 10.77 24.68 -8.29
C THR A 21 10.20 24.27 -6.92
N ASN A 22 8.87 24.33 -6.76
CA ASN A 22 8.18 23.71 -5.62
C ASN A 22 7.87 22.22 -5.84
N LYS A 23 8.31 21.62 -6.94
CA LYS A 23 8.00 20.24 -7.29
C LYS A 23 8.93 19.25 -6.58
N ALA A 24 8.43 18.01 -6.42
CA ALA A 24 9.24 16.88 -6.04
C ALA A 24 8.89 15.65 -6.89
N VAL A 25 9.85 14.77 -7.04
CA VAL A 25 9.68 13.44 -7.63
C VAL A 25 9.63 12.43 -6.50
N ALA A 26 8.63 11.56 -6.52
CA ALA A 26 8.53 10.41 -5.66
C ALA A 26 8.86 9.14 -6.42
N ALA A 27 9.51 8.18 -5.75
CA ALA A 27 9.82 6.86 -6.30
C ALA A 27 9.51 5.77 -5.27
N SER A 28 8.81 4.72 -5.71
CA SER A 28 8.55 3.50 -4.94
C SER A 28 9.14 2.28 -5.65
N VAL A 29 9.36 1.20 -4.91
CA VAL A 29 9.76 -0.10 -5.46
C VAL A 29 8.98 -1.19 -4.75
N ASP A 30 8.26 -2.00 -5.53
CA ASP A 30 7.35 -3.00 -5.00
C ASP A 30 7.49 -4.33 -5.73
N SER A 31 7.30 -5.43 -5.00
CA SER A 31 7.31 -6.80 -5.52
C SER A 31 6.65 -7.74 -4.51
N SER A 32 5.92 -8.73 -5.01
CA SER A 32 5.38 -9.82 -4.19
C SER A 32 5.52 -11.16 -4.90
N ALA A 33 6.66 -11.81 -4.68
CA ALA A 33 6.93 -13.14 -5.22
C ALA A 33 5.92 -14.20 -4.73
N VAL A 34 5.36 -14.02 -3.53
CA VAL A 34 4.37 -14.96 -2.96
C VAL A 34 3.04 -14.86 -3.72
N TYR A 35 2.56 -13.66 -3.95
CA TYR A 35 1.31 -13.45 -4.68
C TYR A 35 1.44 -13.85 -6.16
N CYS A 36 2.56 -13.50 -6.79
CA CYS A 36 2.83 -13.91 -8.18
C CYS A 36 2.95 -15.42 -8.34
N TRP A 37 3.50 -16.11 -7.35
CA TRP A 37 3.57 -17.58 -7.34
C TRP A 37 2.21 -18.23 -7.11
N ALA A 38 1.40 -17.69 -6.19
CA ALA A 38 0.08 -18.24 -5.88
C ALA A 38 -0.94 -18.03 -7.03
N HIS A 39 -0.88 -16.89 -7.72
CA HIS A 39 -1.71 -16.59 -8.88
C HIS A 39 -1.06 -15.50 -9.73
N PRO A 40 -0.30 -15.86 -10.78
CA PRO A 40 0.57 -14.93 -11.51
C PRO A 40 -0.14 -13.70 -12.09
N LEU A 41 -1.33 -13.88 -12.68
CA LEU A 41 -2.13 -12.78 -13.22
C LEU A 41 -2.54 -11.77 -12.14
N SER A 42 -3.05 -12.25 -11.01
CA SER A 42 -3.45 -11.38 -9.88
C SER A 42 -2.24 -10.74 -9.23
N GLY A 43 -1.17 -11.50 -8.97
CA GLY A 43 0.08 -10.99 -8.43
C GLY A 43 0.68 -9.89 -9.28
N GLY A 44 0.68 -10.06 -10.61
CA GLY A 44 1.12 -9.04 -11.56
C GLY A 44 0.32 -7.73 -11.45
N LYS A 45 -1.01 -7.81 -11.26
CA LYS A 45 -1.84 -6.62 -11.01
C LYS A 45 -1.49 -5.96 -9.68
N GLN A 46 -1.36 -6.76 -8.62
CA GLN A 46 -1.17 -6.28 -7.25
C GLN A 46 0.11 -5.46 -7.09
N ILE A 47 1.23 -5.91 -7.66
CA ILE A 47 2.50 -5.18 -7.52
C ILE A 47 2.48 -3.82 -8.23
N VAL A 48 1.75 -3.68 -9.34
CA VAL A 48 1.53 -2.37 -9.98
C VAL A 48 0.67 -1.47 -9.09
N CYS A 49 -0.40 -2.03 -8.54
CA CYS A 49 -1.31 -1.30 -7.65
C CYS A 49 -0.61 -0.87 -6.35
N GLU A 50 0.23 -1.71 -5.77
CA GLU A 50 0.98 -1.39 -4.55
C GLU A 50 1.95 -0.23 -4.80
N SER A 51 2.73 -0.28 -5.90
CA SER A 51 3.59 0.83 -6.30
C SER A 51 2.81 2.13 -6.51
N TRP A 52 1.64 2.03 -7.13
CA TRP A 52 0.74 3.16 -7.35
C TRP A 52 0.20 3.73 -6.02
N ARG A 53 -0.23 2.86 -5.07
CA ARG A 53 -0.69 3.27 -3.73
C ARG A 53 0.41 3.96 -2.92
N ASN A 54 1.62 3.42 -2.94
CA ASN A 54 2.77 3.98 -2.24
C ASN A 54 3.08 5.41 -2.68
N LEU A 55 2.97 5.70 -3.99
CA LEU A 55 3.12 7.06 -4.50
C LEU A 55 1.98 7.98 -4.04
N ILE A 56 0.74 7.49 -4.06
CA ILE A 56 -0.43 8.24 -3.56
C ILE A 56 -0.27 8.58 -2.07
N SER A 57 0.21 7.63 -1.26
CA SER A 57 0.36 7.79 0.20
C SER A 57 1.30 8.94 0.59
N VAL A 58 2.19 9.38 -0.32
CA VAL A 58 3.03 10.56 -0.11
C VAL A 58 2.52 11.83 -0.81
N GLY A 59 1.35 11.77 -1.42
CA GLY A 59 0.74 12.89 -2.17
C GLY A 59 1.29 13.05 -3.59
N ALA A 60 1.95 12.04 -4.14
CA ALA A 60 2.45 12.08 -5.51
C ALA A 60 1.40 11.52 -6.49
N LYS A 61 1.19 12.24 -7.60
CA LYS A 61 0.44 11.70 -8.73
C LYS A 61 1.33 10.72 -9.49
N PRO A 62 0.98 9.41 -9.55
CA PRO A 62 1.73 8.44 -10.32
C PRO A 62 1.77 8.80 -11.83
N ILE A 63 2.92 8.63 -12.48
CA ILE A 63 3.11 9.03 -13.88
C ILE A 63 3.66 7.92 -14.77
N ALA A 64 4.58 7.09 -14.28
CA ALA A 64 5.19 6.03 -15.06
C ALA A 64 5.85 4.98 -14.18
N ILE A 65 6.04 3.78 -14.73
CA ILE A 65 6.79 2.69 -14.10
C ILE A 65 7.94 2.19 -14.96
N THR A 66 8.95 1.64 -14.30
CA THR A 66 9.91 0.69 -14.85
C THR A 66 9.67 -0.68 -14.23
N ASN A 67 10.00 -1.76 -14.93
CA ASN A 67 9.92 -3.10 -14.36
C ASN A 67 11.27 -3.84 -14.44
N CYS A 68 11.46 -4.77 -13.52
CA CYS A 68 12.57 -5.72 -13.52
C CYS A 68 11.96 -7.11 -13.31
N LEU A 69 11.84 -7.88 -14.39
CA LEU A 69 11.13 -9.15 -14.41
C LEU A 69 12.14 -10.29 -14.21
N ASN A 70 12.05 -10.99 -13.06
CA ASN A 70 12.96 -12.07 -12.71
C ASN A 70 12.21 -13.39 -12.60
N PHE A 71 12.57 -14.36 -13.44
CA PHE A 71 11.92 -15.66 -13.56
C PHE A 71 12.94 -16.80 -13.70
N GLY A 72 12.50 -18.03 -13.49
CA GLY A 72 13.29 -19.24 -13.73
C GLY A 72 13.62 -19.46 -15.20
N SER A 73 13.96 -20.69 -15.59
CA SER A 73 14.23 -21.02 -16.98
C SER A 73 12.98 -20.90 -17.86
N PRO A 74 13.02 -20.18 -18.99
CA PRO A 74 11.91 -20.11 -19.94
C PRO A 74 11.69 -21.41 -20.73
N GLU A 75 12.63 -22.35 -20.66
CA GLU A 75 12.50 -23.68 -21.25
C GLU A 75 11.56 -24.60 -20.42
N ASN A 76 11.27 -24.21 -19.19
CA ASN A 76 10.26 -24.84 -18.35
C ASN A 76 8.89 -24.20 -18.64
N GLU A 77 7.92 -25.03 -19.05
CA GLU A 77 6.58 -24.56 -19.44
C GLU A 77 5.84 -23.85 -18.31
N GLU A 78 6.00 -24.29 -17.07
CA GLU A 78 5.39 -23.68 -15.89
C GLU A 78 5.95 -22.26 -15.65
N ASN A 79 7.27 -22.12 -15.63
CA ASN A 79 7.93 -20.81 -15.49
C ASN A 79 7.53 -19.84 -16.60
N MET A 80 7.36 -20.34 -17.82
CA MET A 80 6.94 -19.51 -18.95
C MET A 80 5.46 -19.13 -18.85
N GLY A 81 4.61 -20.02 -18.36
CA GLY A 81 3.22 -19.72 -18.01
C GLY A 81 3.09 -18.62 -16.96
N GLU A 82 3.83 -18.74 -15.85
CA GLU A 82 3.90 -17.74 -14.80
C GLU A 82 4.35 -16.37 -15.33
N PHE A 83 5.37 -16.34 -16.19
CA PHE A 83 5.85 -15.12 -16.83
C PHE A 83 4.77 -14.45 -17.69
N VAL A 84 4.10 -15.21 -18.57
CA VAL A 84 3.06 -14.69 -19.46
C VAL A 84 1.90 -14.10 -18.65
N GLU A 85 1.39 -14.81 -17.67
CA GLU A 85 0.30 -14.34 -16.83
C GLU A 85 0.69 -13.13 -15.97
N CYS A 86 1.89 -13.10 -15.39
CA CYS A 86 2.40 -11.92 -14.68
C CYS A 86 2.45 -10.69 -15.59
N VAL A 87 3.00 -10.83 -16.80
CA VAL A 87 3.10 -9.73 -17.78
C VAL A 87 1.71 -9.26 -18.20
N GLN A 88 0.76 -10.17 -18.39
CA GLN A 88 -0.62 -9.82 -18.68
C GLN A 88 -1.24 -9.02 -17.54
N GLY A 89 -1.09 -9.47 -16.28
CA GLY A 89 -1.58 -8.76 -15.09
C GLY A 89 -0.97 -7.37 -14.95
N LEU A 90 0.35 -7.24 -15.13
CA LEU A 90 1.06 -5.96 -15.17
C LEU A 90 0.47 -5.02 -16.23
N GLY A 91 0.25 -5.52 -17.45
CA GLY A 91 -0.31 -4.77 -18.55
C GLY A 91 -1.73 -4.27 -18.27
N GLU A 92 -2.60 -5.12 -17.75
CA GLU A 92 -3.98 -4.77 -17.40
C GLU A 92 -4.04 -3.66 -16.33
N ALA A 93 -3.28 -3.80 -15.24
CA ALA A 93 -3.23 -2.80 -14.18
C ALA A 93 -2.62 -1.47 -14.66
N SER A 94 -1.51 -1.53 -15.39
CA SER A 94 -0.84 -0.35 -15.95
C SER A 94 -1.75 0.45 -16.88
N ALA A 95 -2.48 -0.24 -17.75
CA ALA A 95 -3.43 0.39 -18.68
C ALA A 95 -4.62 1.03 -17.92
N TYR A 96 -5.20 0.30 -16.96
CA TYR A 96 -6.34 0.78 -16.20
C TYR A 96 -6.01 2.00 -15.32
N LEU A 97 -4.88 1.96 -14.62
CA LEU A 97 -4.41 3.03 -13.74
C LEU A 97 -3.76 4.19 -14.51
N LYS A 98 -3.60 4.09 -15.82
CA LYS A 98 -2.84 5.04 -16.65
C LYS A 98 -1.42 5.26 -16.11
N PHE A 99 -0.77 4.18 -15.77
CA PHE A 99 0.55 4.13 -15.17
C PHE A 99 1.50 3.35 -16.11
N PRO A 100 1.90 3.96 -17.23
CA PRO A 100 2.56 3.26 -18.35
C PRO A 100 3.96 2.76 -17.98
N VAL A 101 4.30 1.59 -18.53
CA VAL A 101 5.66 1.05 -18.49
C VAL A 101 6.50 1.79 -19.53
N VAL A 102 7.53 2.52 -19.10
CA VAL A 102 8.40 3.32 -19.98
C VAL A 102 9.80 2.73 -20.09
N SER A 103 10.15 1.79 -19.25
CA SER A 103 11.46 1.11 -19.22
C SER A 103 11.32 -0.22 -18.50
N GLY A 104 12.30 -1.10 -18.67
CA GLY A 104 12.36 -2.34 -17.93
C GLY A 104 13.41 -3.31 -18.47
N ASN A 105 13.55 -4.44 -17.79
CA ASN A 105 14.35 -5.57 -18.24
C ASN A 105 13.68 -6.90 -17.87
N VAL A 106 14.09 -7.95 -18.54
CA VAL A 106 13.74 -9.34 -18.24
C VAL A 106 15.01 -10.10 -17.92
N SER A 107 14.99 -10.86 -16.83
CA SER A 107 16.06 -11.77 -16.42
C SER A 107 15.47 -13.17 -16.28
N PHE A 108 15.93 -14.08 -17.10
CA PHE A 108 15.59 -15.51 -17.06
C PHE A 108 16.74 -16.34 -16.50
N TYR A 109 16.50 -17.65 -16.33
CA TYR A 109 17.46 -18.61 -15.78
C TYR A 109 17.92 -18.28 -14.35
N ASN A 110 17.06 -17.57 -13.56
CA ASN A 110 17.33 -17.34 -12.16
C ASN A 110 16.99 -18.63 -11.38
N GLN A 111 17.96 -19.50 -11.24
CA GLN A 111 17.78 -20.81 -10.64
C GLN A 111 19.07 -21.35 -10.02
N THR A 112 18.90 -22.26 -9.07
CA THR A 112 20.00 -23.05 -8.52
C THR A 112 19.75 -24.52 -8.88
N LYS A 113 20.63 -25.08 -9.75
CA LYS A 113 20.38 -26.37 -10.41
C LYS A 113 19.05 -26.33 -11.16
N ASP A 114 18.13 -27.25 -10.84
CA ASP A 114 16.82 -27.36 -11.49
C ASP A 114 15.70 -26.63 -10.73
N ILE A 115 16.04 -25.87 -9.68
CA ILE A 115 15.05 -25.14 -8.85
C ILE A 115 15.09 -23.66 -9.26
N GLY A 116 14.04 -23.21 -9.96
CA GLY A 116 13.82 -21.82 -10.28
C GLY A 116 13.42 -20.98 -9.05
N ILE A 117 13.68 -19.69 -9.11
CA ILE A 117 13.11 -18.73 -8.14
C ILE A 117 11.59 -18.67 -8.35
N LYS A 118 10.86 -18.25 -7.32
CA LYS A 118 9.46 -17.83 -7.51
C LYS A 118 9.38 -16.66 -8.50
N PRO A 119 8.26 -16.50 -9.23
CA PRO A 119 8.05 -15.34 -10.09
C PRO A 119 8.27 -14.05 -9.32
N THR A 120 9.27 -13.27 -9.68
CA THR A 120 9.66 -12.06 -8.93
C THR A 120 9.75 -10.85 -9.86
N PRO A 121 8.62 -10.41 -10.44
CA PRO A 121 8.58 -9.11 -11.08
C PRO A 121 8.68 -8.02 -10.02
N ALA A 122 9.52 -7.03 -10.24
CA ALA A 122 9.65 -5.83 -9.41
C ALA A 122 9.25 -4.59 -10.21
N ILE A 123 8.50 -3.70 -9.58
CA ILE A 123 8.01 -2.46 -10.19
C ILE A 123 8.67 -1.27 -9.51
N GLY A 124 9.29 -0.39 -10.30
CA GLY A 124 9.76 0.91 -9.85
C GLY A 124 8.78 1.99 -10.31
N GLY A 125 8.01 2.55 -9.40
CA GLY A 125 7.04 3.60 -9.69
C GLY A 125 7.64 4.99 -9.56
N VAL A 126 7.25 5.91 -10.43
CA VAL A 126 7.62 7.34 -10.36
C VAL A 126 6.36 8.18 -10.33
N GLY A 127 6.30 9.14 -9.40
CA GLY A 127 5.22 10.08 -9.24
C GLY A 127 5.69 11.52 -9.13
N LEU A 128 4.81 12.47 -9.39
CA LEU A 128 5.07 13.91 -9.31
C LEU A 128 4.24 14.55 -8.20
N ILE A 129 4.90 15.23 -7.30
CA ILE A 129 4.30 16.15 -6.33
C ILE A 129 4.42 17.55 -6.89
N LYS A 130 3.28 18.23 -7.08
CA LYS A 130 3.25 19.59 -7.67
C LYS A 130 3.81 20.66 -6.74
N ASP A 131 3.53 20.50 -5.44
CA ASP A 131 4.06 21.33 -4.36
C ASP A 131 4.44 20.42 -3.20
N TYR A 132 5.74 20.29 -2.95
CA TYR A 132 6.26 19.41 -1.90
C TYR A 132 5.85 19.83 -0.48
N GLN A 133 5.39 21.06 -0.29
CA GLN A 133 4.84 21.53 1.00
C GLN A 133 3.50 20.86 1.34
N ASN A 134 2.81 20.28 0.35
CA ASN A 134 1.57 19.54 0.53
C ASN A 134 1.82 18.01 0.65
N MET A 135 3.08 17.58 0.66
CA MET A 135 3.43 16.17 0.87
C MET A 135 2.96 15.71 2.25
N VAL A 136 2.47 14.48 2.33
CA VAL A 136 2.16 13.83 3.60
C VAL A 136 3.15 12.69 3.87
N THR A 137 3.23 12.26 5.11
CA THR A 137 4.08 11.16 5.56
C THR A 137 3.26 10.21 6.42
N MET A 138 3.77 8.99 6.66
CA MET A 138 3.04 8.00 7.43
C MET A 138 3.02 8.26 8.94
N ASP A 139 3.95 9.06 9.47
CA ASP A 139 4.05 9.30 10.91
C ASP A 139 2.81 10.02 11.45
N LEU A 140 2.19 9.48 12.50
CA LEU A 140 1.06 10.10 13.20
C LEU A 140 1.48 11.46 13.79
N LYS A 141 0.60 12.46 13.73
CA LYS A 141 0.93 13.86 14.05
C LYS A 141 0.40 14.30 15.42
N GLU A 142 -0.90 14.23 15.61
CA GLU A 142 -1.55 14.88 16.74
C GLU A 142 -2.49 13.94 17.49
N ALA A 143 -2.40 13.93 18.82
CA ALA A 143 -3.36 13.21 19.66
C ALA A 143 -4.79 13.74 19.42
N ASP A 144 -5.76 12.88 19.64
CA ASP A 144 -7.20 13.12 19.42
C ASP A 144 -7.65 13.25 17.97
N ASN A 145 -6.73 13.27 16.99
CA ASN A 145 -7.10 13.13 15.58
C ASN A 145 -7.71 11.76 15.30
N ILE A 146 -8.57 11.71 14.30
CA ILE A 146 -9.30 10.51 13.89
C ILE A 146 -8.51 9.74 12.84
N LEU A 147 -8.52 8.42 12.97
CA LEU A 147 -7.97 7.49 12.00
C LEU A 147 -9.11 6.87 11.19
N LEU A 148 -9.04 6.97 9.88
CA LEU A 148 -9.94 6.26 8.97
C LEU A 148 -9.17 5.19 8.21
N VAL A 149 -9.81 4.04 7.96
CA VAL A 149 -9.42 3.12 6.88
C VAL A 149 -10.27 3.46 5.67
N ILE A 150 -9.63 3.85 4.58
CA ILE A 150 -10.26 4.06 3.27
C ILE A 150 -10.11 2.78 2.46
N GLY A 151 -11.18 2.30 1.85
CA GLY A 151 -11.27 0.99 1.21
C GLY A 151 -11.91 -0.06 2.11
N LYS A 152 -12.49 -1.10 1.49
CA LYS A 152 -13.25 -2.14 2.19
C LYS A 152 -12.30 -3.16 2.81
N THR A 153 -12.56 -3.56 4.05
CA THR A 153 -11.89 -4.68 4.73
C THR A 153 -12.78 -5.91 4.69
N GLU A 154 -12.34 -6.95 3.98
CA GLU A 154 -13.04 -8.23 3.84
C GLU A 154 -12.35 -9.34 4.64
N GLY A 155 -11.11 -9.12 5.06
CA GLY A 155 -10.37 -9.98 5.98
C GLY A 155 -9.66 -11.14 5.29
N HIS A 156 -9.14 -10.93 4.10
CA HIS A 156 -8.43 -11.97 3.34
C HIS A 156 -7.10 -12.35 4.01
N LEU A 157 -6.99 -13.59 4.47
CA LEU A 157 -5.80 -14.11 5.17
C LEU A 157 -4.90 -15.02 4.32
N ASP A 158 -5.42 -15.61 3.24
CA ASP A 158 -4.63 -16.50 2.39
C ASP A 158 -3.40 -15.78 1.82
N GLN A 159 -2.24 -16.47 1.81
CA GLN A 159 -0.94 -15.92 1.42
C GLN A 159 -0.45 -14.72 2.27
N SER A 160 -1.19 -14.30 3.30
CA SER A 160 -0.78 -13.20 4.18
C SER A 160 0.44 -13.55 5.03
N LEU A 161 1.08 -12.53 5.59
CA LEU A 161 2.12 -12.72 6.61
C LEU A 161 1.58 -13.50 7.82
N PHE A 162 0.34 -13.23 8.25
CA PHE A 162 -0.28 -13.90 9.38
C PHE A 162 -0.47 -15.40 9.11
N ALA A 163 -1.04 -15.77 7.97
CA ALA A 163 -1.21 -17.17 7.60
C ALA A 163 0.14 -17.88 7.50
N ARG A 164 1.10 -17.27 6.83
CA ARG A 164 2.41 -17.88 6.57
C ARG A 164 3.28 -18.00 7.82
N ASP A 165 3.38 -16.95 8.62
CA ASP A 165 4.39 -16.84 9.68
C ASP A 165 3.82 -17.20 11.07
N ILE A 166 2.49 -17.09 11.27
CA ILE A 166 1.83 -17.43 12.54
C ILE A 166 1.09 -18.77 12.45
N LEU A 167 0.28 -18.98 11.39
CA LEU A 167 -0.47 -20.23 11.22
C LEU A 167 0.34 -21.32 10.51
N ASN A 168 1.48 -20.98 9.91
CA ASN A 168 2.30 -21.86 9.07
C ASN A 168 1.52 -22.43 7.86
N GLU A 169 0.59 -21.65 7.32
CA GLU A 169 -0.22 -21.95 6.15
C GLU A 169 0.28 -21.17 4.94
N LYS A 170 0.42 -21.85 3.79
CA LYS A 170 0.96 -21.26 2.55
C LYS A 170 0.05 -21.55 1.35
N ASN A 171 -1.23 -21.79 1.61
CA ASN A 171 -2.21 -22.19 0.62
C ASN A 171 -3.19 -21.05 0.32
N GLY A 172 -4.03 -21.26 -0.68
CA GLY A 172 -5.06 -20.32 -1.10
C GLY A 172 -4.58 -19.28 -2.11
N PRO A 173 -5.52 -18.54 -2.69
CA PRO A 173 -5.22 -17.46 -3.64
C PRO A 173 -4.70 -16.22 -2.91
N PRO A 174 -3.99 -15.31 -3.62
CA PRO A 174 -3.72 -13.98 -3.09
C PRO A 174 -5.03 -13.18 -2.98
N PRO A 175 -5.05 -12.05 -2.23
CA PRO A 175 -6.25 -11.23 -2.13
C PRO A 175 -6.69 -10.74 -3.53
N GLU A 176 -8.01 -10.68 -3.73
CA GLU A 176 -8.58 -10.22 -4.98
C GLU A 176 -8.24 -8.74 -5.20
N ILE A 177 -8.04 -8.37 -6.47
CA ILE A 177 -7.75 -6.99 -6.85
C ILE A 177 -8.87 -6.44 -7.73
N ASN A 178 -9.49 -5.38 -7.25
CA ASN A 178 -10.48 -4.62 -8.00
C ASN A 178 -9.87 -3.30 -8.47
N LEU A 179 -9.48 -3.23 -9.74
CA LEU A 179 -8.81 -2.07 -10.31
C LEU A 179 -9.65 -0.79 -10.26
N PHE A 180 -10.99 -0.90 -10.29
CA PHE A 180 -11.86 0.25 -10.14
C PHE A 180 -11.75 0.83 -8.72
N ASN A 181 -11.84 -0.02 -7.70
CA ASN A 181 -11.70 0.41 -6.31
C ASN A 181 -10.29 0.95 -6.02
N GLU A 182 -9.24 0.28 -6.53
CA GLU A 182 -7.86 0.76 -6.44
C GLU A 182 -7.75 2.21 -6.90
N LYS A 183 -8.19 2.45 -8.12
CA LYS A 183 -8.11 3.78 -8.73
C LYS A 183 -8.97 4.81 -8.00
N ASN A 184 -10.23 4.46 -7.72
CA ASN A 184 -11.18 5.39 -7.11
C ASN A 184 -10.75 5.80 -5.69
N ASN A 185 -10.32 4.82 -4.89
CA ASN A 185 -9.84 5.07 -3.54
C ASN A 185 -8.60 5.97 -3.55
N GLY A 186 -7.60 5.64 -4.36
CA GLY A 186 -6.37 6.41 -4.40
C GLY A 186 -6.55 7.80 -4.99
N GLU A 187 -7.29 7.98 -6.09
CA GLU A 187 -7.60 9.31 -6.63
C GLU A 187 -8.34 10.19 -5.62
N THR A 188 -9.21 9.57 -4.78
CA THR A 188 -9.92 10.28 -3.70
C THR A 188 -8.97 10.64 -2.55
N VAL A 189 -8.07 9.72 -2.15
CA VAL A 189 -7.02 10.01 -1.15
C VAL A 189 -6.14 11.18 -1.63
N LEU A 190 -5.69 11.15 -2.89
CA LEU A 190 -4.90 12.25 -3.45
C LEU A 190 -5.65 13.59 -3.44
N LYS A 191 -6.96 13.57 -3.75
CA LYS A 191 -7.82 14.74 -3.67
C LYS A 191 -7.95 15.29 -2.24
N LEU A 192 -8.02 14.40 -1.23
CA LEU A 192 -8.05 14.80 0.18
C LEU A 192 -6.71 15.40 0.64
N ILE A 193 -5.58 14.85 0.17
CA ILE A 193 -4.24 15.40 0.41
C ILE A 193 -4.10 16.79 -0.21
N ASP A 194 -4.48 16.95 -1.49
CA ASP A 194 -4.44 18.23 -2.21
C ASP A 194 -5.27 19.30 -1.48
N LYS A 195 -6.38 18.93 -0.85
CA LYS A 195 -7.24 19.81 -0.05
C LYS A 195 -6.76 20.00 1.40
N LYS A 196 -5.66 19.34 1.80
CA LYS A 196 -5.05 19.41 3.14
C LYS A 196 -5.91 18.84 4.28
N HIS A 197 -6.88 17.97 3.96
CA HIS A 197 -7.69 17.29 4.97
C HIS A 197 -6.94 16.12 5.64
N ILE A 198 -5.95 15.53 4.96
CA ILE A 198 -5.13 14.44 5.48
C ILE A 198 -3.85 15.00 6.11
N LYS A 199 -3.54 14.59 7.34
CA LYS A 199 -2.33 14.96 8.08
C LYS A 199 -1.23 13.91 7.92
N SER A 200 -1.59 12.61 7.91
CA SER A 200 -0.71 11.50 7.59
C SER A 200 -1.46 10.43 6.80
N ALA A 201 -0.73 9.66 5.99
CA ALA A 201 -1.27 8.57 5.19
C ALA A 201 -0.26 7.43 5.07
N HIS A 202 -0.75 6.20 5.02
CA HIS A 202 0.01 4.98 4.74
C HIS A 202 -0.89 3.99 4.02
N ASP A 203 -0.36 3.24 3.05
CA ASP A 203 -1.11 2.16 2.43
C ASP A 203 -1.24 0.96 3.38
N VAL A 204 -2.28 0.17 3.20
CA VAL A 204 -2.43 -1.12 3.90
C VAL A 204 -2.07 -2.22 2.93
N SER A 205 -0.96 -2.89 3.19
CA SER A 205 -0.42 -3.99 2.40
C SER A 205 -0.08 -5.19 3.28
N LEU A 206 1.14 -5.70 3.21
CA LEU A 206 1.59 -6.88 3.98
C LEU A 206 1.40 -6.70 5.50
N GLY A 207 0.76 -7.69 6.12
CA GLY A 207 0.46 -7.74 7.55
C GLY A 207 -0.79 -6.96 7.95
N GLY A 208 -1.53 -6.40 6.98
CA GLY A 208 -2.83 -5.78 7.20
C GLY A 208 -2.81 -4.47 7.99
N ILE A 209 -3.99 -4.11 8.51
CA ILE A 209 -4.21 -2.86 9.24
C ILE A 209 -3.29 -2.70 10.44
N ILE A 210 -3.09 -3.78 11.22
CA ILE A 210 -2.32 -3.68 12.46
C ILE A 210 -0.84 -3.39 12.20
N THR A 211 -0.27 -3.96 11.13
CA THR A 211 1.12 -3.71 10.73
C THR A 211 1.29 -2.29 10.21
N ALA A 212 0.37 -1.84 9.34
CA ALA A 212 0.38 -0.48 8.82
C ALA A 212 0.26 0.56 9.95
N LEU A 213 -0.72 0.39 10.84
CA LEU A 213 -0.92 1.29 11.97
C LEU A 213 0.28 1.28 12.94
N SER A 214 0.87 0.11 13.23
CA SER A 214 2.05 0.01 14.08
C SER A 214 3.24 0.81 13.52
N LYS A 215 3.48 0.74 12.20
CA LYS A 215 4.50 1.55 11.53
C LYS A 215 4.22 3.05 11.68
N MET A 216 2.96 3.47 11.50
CA MET A 216 2.54 4.87 11.68
C MET A 216 2.77 5.34 13.12
N CYS A 217 2.40 4.53 14.11
CA CYS A 217 2.61 4.79 15.53
C CYS A 217 4.10 4.94 15.88
N ILE A 218 4.92 3.96 15.53
CA ILE A 218 6.37 3.94 15.79
C ILE A 218 7.03 5.16 15.13
N LYS A 219 6.68 5.46 13.88
CA LYS A 219 7.26 6.58 13.15
C LYS A 219 6.86 7.94 13.74
N GLY A 220 5.62 8.08 14.17
CA GLY A 220 5.06 9.29 14.77
C GLY A 220 5.36 9.43 16.27
N LYS A 221 5.82 8.36 16.93
CA LYS A 221 5.92 8.29 18.39
C LYS A 221 4.60 8.66 19.07
N LYS A 222 3.52 8.15 18.54
CA LYS A 222 2.15 8.34 19.00
C LYS A 222 1.42 7.01 19.03
N GLY A 223 0.53 6.83 19.98
CA GLY A 223 -0.34 5.67 20.07
C GLY A 223 -1.61 5.80 19.26
N ALA A 224 -2.36 4.72 19.23
CA ALA A 224 -3.69 4.70 18.64
C ALA A 224 -4.62 3.84 19.49
N THR A 225 -5.88 4.27 19.61
CA THR A 225 -6.95 3.50 20.22
C THR A 225 -7.90 3.05 19.13
N LEU A 226 -7.93 1.74 18.88
CA LEU A 226 -8.78 1.16 17.86
C LEU A 226 -10.24 1.09 18.30
N LYS A 227 -11.14 1.31 17.36
CA LYS A 227 -12.57 0.99 17.46
C LYS A 227 -12.85 -0.38 16.88
N LYS A 228 -13.80 -1.10 17.44
CA LYS A 228 -14.35 -2.31 16.80
C LYS A 228 -15.10 -1.91 15.53
N PRO A 229 -14.94 -2.68 14.44
CA PRO A 229 -15.75 -2.46 13.25
C PRO A 229 -17.23 -2.62 13.57
N ASN A 230 -18.10 -1.88 12.86
CA ASN A 230 -19.54 -1.90 13.05
C ASN A 230 -20.25 -3.04 12.30
N TYR A 231 -19.49 -3.96 11.72
CA TYR A 231 -19.95 -5.15 10.99
C TYR A 231 -19.31 -6.42 11.54
N LEU A 232 -19.92 -7.58 11.21
CA LEU A 232 -19.44 -8.86 11.72
C LEU A 232 -18.23 -9.33 10.90
N ILE A 233 -17.07 -9.33 11.53
CA ILE A 233 -15.81 -9.85 11.01
C ILE A 233 -14.99 -10.43 12.16
N ASN A 234 -14.21 -11.48 11.90
CA ASN A 234 -13.26 -12.00 12.87
C ASN A 234 -12.15 -10.97 13.15
N GLN A 235 -11.73 -10.85 14.42
CA GLN A 235 -10.71 -9.86 14.79
C GLN A 235 -9.38 -10.06 14.08
N PHE A 236 -8.94 -11.31 13.87
CA PHE A 236 -7.70 -11.58 13.14
C PHE A 236 -7.83 -11.25 11.65
N GLU A 237 -8.95 -11.58 11.04
CA GLU A 237 -9.27 -11.20 9.65
C GLU A 237 -9.27 -9.68 9.49
N TYR A 238 -9.89 -8.94 10.42
CA TYR A 238 -9.92 -7.49 10.38
C TYR A 238 -8.53 -6.86 10.51
N LEU A 239 -7.73 -7.34 11.48
CA LEU A 239 -6.44 -6.74 11.80
C LEU A 239 -5.33 -7.14 10.83
N PHE A 240 -5.30 -8.40 10.40
CA PHE A 240 -4.21 -8.99 9.62
C PHE A 240 -4.58 -9.30 8.17
N GLY A 241 -5.84 -9.13 7.78
CA GLY A 241 -6.26 -9.30 6.38
C GLY A 241 -5.49 -8.37 5.46
N GLU A 242 -5.02 -8.90 4.32
CA GLU A 242 -4.21 -8.18 3.34
C GLU A 242 -5.02 -7.74 2.11
N ASP A 243 -6.31 -7.41 2.33
CA ASP A 243 -7.17 -6.87 1.26
C ASP A 243 -6.52 -5.66 0.60
N GLN A 244 -6.70 -5.53 -0.70
CA GLN A 244 -6.05 -4.52 -1.52
C GLN A 244 -6.82 -3.19 -1.56
N GLY A 245 -6.20 -2.13 -2.09
CA GLY A 245 -6.85 -0.84 -2.32
C GLY A 245 -7.18 -0.04 -1.06
N ARG A 246 -6.45 -0.24 0.03
CA ARG A 246 -6.74 0.39 1.32
C ARG A 246 -5.64 1.34 1.76
N TYR A 247 -6.07 2.36 2.53
CA TYR A 247 -5.19 3.36 3.16
C TYR A 247 -5.62 3.61 4.60
N ILE A 248 -4.67 3.82 5.51
CA ILE A 248 -4.93 4.46 6.81
C ILE A 248 -4.58 5.93 6.67
N VAL A 249 -5.50 6.80 7.08
CA VAL A 249 -5.30 8.24 7.05
C VAL A 249 -5.65 8.88 8.38
N GLU A 250 -4.87 9.89 8.76
CA GLU A 250 -5.12 10.75 9.91
C GLU A 250 -5.83 12.02 9.45
N ILE A 251 -6.93 12.35 10.12
CA ILE A 251 -7.76 13.52 9.83
C ILE A 251 -8.05 14.26 11.15
N SER A 252 -7.93 15.60 11.14
CA SER A 252 -8.34 16.40 12.31
C SER A 252 -9.85 16.32 12.53
N LYS A 253 -10.29 16.52 13.76
CA LYS A 253 -11.73 16.56 14.07
C LYS A 253 -12.47 17.63 13.26
N ASP A 254 -11.81 18.77 13.00
CA ASP A 254 -12.40 19.86 12.25
C ASP A 254 -12.55 19.54 10.74
N ASP A 255 -11.66 18.74 10.19
CA ASP A 255 -11.67 18.32 8.79
C ASP A 255 -12.57 17.09 8.52
N LEU A 256 -12.99 16.36 9.56
CA LEU A 256 -13.63 15.05 9.44
C LEU A 256 -14.91 15.09 8.58
N GLU A 257 -15.81 16.04 8.84
CA GLU A 257 -17.06 16.19 8.10
C GLU A 257 -16.79 16.48 6.60
N SER A 258 -15.87 17.39 6.31
CA SER A 258 -15.50 17.73 4.94
C SER A 258 -14.83 16.56 4.20
N ALA A 259 -13.97 15.82 4.89
CA ALA A 259 -13.29 14.66 4.32
C ALA A 259 -14.25 13.50 4.05
N THR A 260 -15.11 13.16 5.01
CA THR A 260 -16.09 12.08 4.85
C THR A 260 -17.12 12.39 3.76
N LYS A 261 -17.53 13.66 3.62
CA LYS A 261 -18.38 14.10 2.51
C LYS A 261 -17.72 13.84 1.15
N ILE A 262 -16.42 14.13 1.00
CA ILE A 262 -15.70 13.87 -0.24
C ILE A 262 -15.64 12.37 -0.53
N LEU A 263 -15.39 11.52 0.47
CA LEU A 263 -15.41 10.07 0.31
C LEU A 263 -16.77 9.57 -0.15
N GLN A 264 -17.86 10.04 0.46
CA GLN A 264 -19.23 9.69 0.08
C GLN A 264 -19.59 10.15 -1.34
N GLU A 265 -19.28 11.38 -1.71
CA GLU A 265 -19.51 11.94 -3.05
C GLU A 265 -18.80 11.15 -4.16
N ASN A 266 -17.64 10.53 -3.83
CA ASN A 266 -16.89 9.68 -4.76
C ASN A 266 -17.24 8.18 -4.59
N SER A 267 -18.25 7.83 -3.79
CA SER A 267 -18.65 6.44 -3.51
C SER A 267 -17.49 5.56 -3.01
N VAL A 268 -16.61 6.12 -2.22
CA VAL A 268 -15.48 5.42 -1.60
C VAL A 268 -15.89 4.92 -0.22
N HIS A 269 -15.69 3.62 0.01
CA HIS A 269 -15.93 3.02 1.33
C HIS A 269 -14.86 3.48 2.33
N PHE A 270 -15.28 3.75 3.55
CA PHE A 270 -14.38 4.05 4.65
C PHE A 270 -15.00 3.66 6.00
N ASP A 271 -14.14 3.31 6.95
CA ASP A 271 -14.50 3.03 8.33
C ASP A 271 -13.67 3.89 9.28
N GLU A 272 -14.26 4.30 10.40
CA GLU A 272 -13.50 4.93 11.48
C GLU A 272 -12.72 3.84 12.22
N LEU A 273 -11.40 3.84 12.04
CA LEU A 273 -10.47 2.90 12.66
C LEU A 273 -10.27 3.18 14.15
N GLY A 274 -10.34 4.45 14.55
CA GLY A 274 -10.11 4.86 15.92
C GLY A 274 -9.58 6.29 16.03
N SER A 275 -8.83 6.56 17.09
CA SER A 275 -8.22 7.87 17.35
C SER A 275 -6.77 7.73 17.83
N ILE A 276 -6.01 8.80 17.65
CA ILE A 276 -4.61 8.88 18.09
C ILE A 276 -4.56 9.18 19.59
N ASN A 277 -3.67 8.50 20.31
CA ASN A 277 -3.33 8.77 21.71
C ASN A 277 -1.81 8.99 21.87
N GLU A 278 -1.33 9.26 23.08
CA GLU A 278 0.05 9.69 23.28
C GLU A 278 1.09 8.56 23.19
N ASP A 279 0.81 7.35 23.71
CA ASP A 279 1.89 6.43 24.06
C ASP A 279 1.67 4.94 23.75
N SER A 280 0.48 4.54 23.32
CA SER A 280 0.16 3.11 23.28
C SER A 280 -0.76 2.73 22.14
N LEU A 281 -0.52 1.58 21.55
CA LEU A 281 -1.48 0.94 20.65
C LEU A 281 -2.47 0.12 21.50
N ILE A 282 -3.73 0.55 21.53
CA ILE A 282 -4.82 -0.08 22.25
C ILE A 282 -5.75 -0.72 21.24
N ILE A 283 -5.77 -2.06 21.21
CA ILE A 283 -6.52 -2.84 20.21
C ILE A 283 -7.95 -3.13 20.71
N ASP A 284 -8.06 -3.45 21.98
CA ASP A 284 -9.31 -3.71 22.70
C ASP A 284 -9.12 -3.37 24.18
N ASP A 285 -10.14 -3.64 25.01
CA ASP A 285 -10.12 -3.35 26.44
C ASP A 285 -9.02 -4.11 27.22
N LYS A 286 -8.36 -5.09 26.60
CA LYS A 286 -7.38 -5.99 27.25
C LYS A 286 -5.98 -5.90 26.65
N THR A 287 -5.88 -5.51 25.39
CA THR A 287 -4.62 -5.54 24.63
C THR A 287 -4.09 -4.12 24.47
N LYS A 288 -3.06 -3.80 25.23
CA LYS A 288 -2.33 -2.53 25.16
C LYS A 288 -0.85 -2.82 24.97
N VAL A 289 -0.26 -2.21 23.93
CA VAL A 289 1.16 -2.31 23.57
C VAL A 289 1.78 -0.92 23.64
N SER A 290 2.88 -0.77 24.42
CA SER A 290 3.67 0.47 24.42
C SER A 290 4.35 0.67 23.08
N ILE A 291 4.57 1.93 22.69
CA ILE A 291 5.26 2.31 21.46
C ILE A 291 6.76 2.51 21.70
N ASP A 292 7.18 2.60 22.95
CA ASP A 292 8.59 2.73 23.37
C ASP A 292 9.38 1.42 23.22
#